data_3d7fae5c9048b3a25183cced7769faf8
#
_entry.id   3d7fae5c9048b3a25183cced7769faf8
#
_cell.length_a   1.000
_cell.length_b   1.000
_cell.length_c   1.000
_cell.angle_alpha   90.00
_cell.angle_beta   90.00
_cell.angle_gamma   90.00
#
_symmetry.space_group_name_H-M   'P 1'
#
loop_
_entity.id
_entity.type
_entity.pdbx_description
1 polymer ?
#
loop_
_entity_poly.entity_id
_entity_poly.type
_entity_poly.pdbx_seq_one_letter_code
_entity_poly.pdbx_strand_id
1 'polypeptide(L)'
;MSTPELSVIIPCYNEVKTLRRILETTRASGVESQELIVVDDCSKDGSRELLQGELRPLFDKLILHDRNQGKGAALHTGFKAATGAYVVVQDADLEYDPREFPKLLAPLRAGEADVVFGSRFLTGETRRVLYFWHYLANKFLTLSTNVFSNLNVSDMETCYKVFRREIIQGMPLTEKRFGFEPEVTLKLSRIPGVRVYEVGISYRGRTYEEGKKIGWKDGVRALYCILKYGLLRLN
;
A
#
# COMPACT_ATOMS: atom_id res chain seq x y z
N MET A 1 -4.74 19.44 -19.32
CA MET A 1 -4.81 17.99 -19.08
C MET A 1 -5.81 17.78 -17.96
N SER A 2 -6.74 16.84 -18.08
CA SER A 2 -7.69 16.51 -17.01
C SER A 2 -6.93 15.86 -15.84
N THR A 3 -7.33 16.18 -14.61
CA THR A 3 -6.79 15.54 -13.41
C THR A 3 -7.09 14.03 -13.47
N PRO A 4 -6.11 13.14 -13.27
CA PRO A 4 -6.35 11.70 -13.25
C PRO A 4 -7.30 11.33 -12.11
N GLU A 5 -8.06 10.25 -12.29
CA GLU A 5 -8.91 9.74 -11.23
C GLU A 5 -8.07 9.05 -10.14
N LEU A 6 -7.10 8.22 -10.55
CA LEU A 6 -6.31 7.41 -9.64
C LEU A 6 -4.81 7.67 -9.81
N SER A 7 -4.12 7.97 -8.71
CA SER A 7 -2.65 7.90 -8.63
C SER A 7 -2.25 6.55 -8.03
N VAL A 8 -1.50 5.75 -8.79
CA VAL A 8 -0.96 4.47 -8.33
C VAL A 8 0.49 4.69 -7.91
N ILE A 9 0.80 4.52 -6.63
CA ILE A 9 2.14 4.65 -6.08
C ILE A 9 2.80 3.28 -6.03
N ILE A 10 3.91 3.14 -6.76
CA ILE A 10 4.65 1.88 -6.89
C ILE A 10 6.03 2.05 -6.25
N PRO A 11 6.21 1.70 -4.96
CA PRO A 11 7.52 1.65 -4.34
C PRO A 11 8.31 0.47 -4.91
N CYS A 12 9.52 0.74 -5.41
CA CYS A 12 10.39 -0.25 -6.01
C CYS A 12 11.72 -0.34 -5.26
N TYR A 13 12.11 -1.55 -4.85
CA TYR A 13 13.44 -1.83 -4.33
C TYR A 13 13.83 -3.27 -4.64
N ASN A 14 14.75 -3.45 -5.58
CA ASN A 14 15.25 -4.77 -6.03
C ASN A 14 14.10 -5.71 -6.44
N GLU A 15 13.36 -5.34 -7.49
CA GLU A 15 12.23 -6.09 -8.04
C GLU A 15 12.36 -6.30 -9.56
N VAL A 16 13.59 -6.44 -10.08
CA VAL A 16 13.88 -6.58 -11.52
C VAL A 16 13.06 -7.66 -12.20
N LYS A 17 12.74 -8.74 -11.50
CA LYS A 17 12.01 -9.91 -12.05
C LYS A 17 10.51 -9.66 -12.24
N THR A 18 9.92 -8.78 -11.45
CA THR A 18 8.46 -8.57 -11.39
C THR A 18 8.03 -7.22 -11.98
N LEU A 19 8.97 -6.28 -12.06
CA LEU A 19 8.74 -4.87 -12.34
C LEU A 19 8.01 -4.64 -13.67
N ARG A 20 8.43 -5.26 -14.77
CA ARG A 20 7.74 -5.15 -16.06
C ARG A 20 6.27 -5.59 -15.94
N ARG A 21 6.06 -6.79 -15.40
CA ARG A 21 4.74 -7.40 -15.33
C ARG A 21 3.79 -6.57 -14.47
N ILE A 22 4.26 -6.05 -13.32
CA ILE A 22 3.39 -5.24 -12.48
C ILE A 22 3.00 -3.92 -13.15
N LEU A 23 3.91 -3.25 -13.85
CA LEU A 23 3.62 -2.02 -14.59
C LEU A 23 2.59 -2.26 -15.69
N GLU A 24 2.78 -3.30 -16.52
CA GLU A 24 1.85 -3.69 -17.57
C GLU A 24 0.46 -4.05 -17.01
N THR A 25 0.41 -4.86 -15.95
CA THR A 25 -0.86 -5.26 -15.31
C THR A 25 -1.56 -4.05 -14.68
N THR A 26 -0.80 -3.13 -14.08
CA THR A 26 -1.36 -1.91 -13.49
C THR A 26 -1.97 -1.01 -14.58
N ARG A 27 -1.31 -0.85 -15.72
CA ARG A 27 -1.87 -0.12 -16.88
C ARG A 27 -3.16 -0.77 -17.38
N ALA A 28 -3.25 -2.08 -17.34
CA ALA A 28 -4.41 -2.87 -17.77
C ALA A 28 -5.43 -3.12 -16.63
N SER A 29 -5.40 -2.34 -15.56
CA SER A 29 -6.23 -2.54 -14.35
C SER A 29 -7.74 -2.31 -14.54
N GLY A 30 -8.15 -1.72 -15.66
CA GLY A 30 -9.55 -1.33 -15.91
C GLY A 30 -9.91 0.07 -15.39
N VAL A 31 -8.95 0.83 -14.88
CA VAL A 31 -9.12 2.26 -14.55
C VAL A 31 -8.53 3.09 -15.68
N GLU A 32 -9.38 3.76 -16.46
CA GLU A 32 -8.95 4.47 -17.68
C GLU A 32 -8.11 5.72 -17.35
N SER A 33 -8.53 6.51 -16.37
CA SER A 33 -7.87 7.75 -16.00
C SER A 33 -6.95 7.55 -14.79
N GLN A 34 -5.73 7.04 -15.03
CA GLN A 34 -4.74 6.77 -13.99
C GLN A 34 -3.36 7.34 -14.32
N GLU A 35 -2.64 7.75 -13.29
CA GLU A 35 -1.21 8.02 -13.34
C GLU A 35 -0.43 6.99 -12.51
N LEU A 36 0.67 6.48 -13.05
CA LEU A 36 1.57 5.58 -12.36
C LEU A 36 2.82 6.34 -11.92
N ILE A 37 3.09 6.35 -10.63
CA ILE A 37 4.23 7.01 -10.00
C ILE A 37 5.12 5.95 -9.39
N VAL A 38 6.26 5.70 -10.04
CA VAL A 38 7.26 4.74 -9.54
C VAL A 38 8.28 5.50 -8.68
N VAL A 39 8.52 4.99 -7.48
CA VAL A 39 9.57 5.51 -6.59
C VAL A 39 10.61 4.42 -6.37
N ASP A 40 11.77 4.56 -7.01
CA ASP A 40 12.88 3.63 -6.83
C ASP A 40 13.70 4.01 -5.59
N ASP A 41 13.70 3.13 -4.60
CA ASP A 41 14.38 3.32 -3.33
C ASP A 41 15.84 2.84 -3.35
N CYS A 42 16.59 3.28 -4.36
CA CYS A 42 18.01 2.96 -4.58
C CYS A 42 18.24 1.47 -4.88
N SER A 43 17.52 0.90 -5.86
CA SER A 43 17.73 -0.48 -6.32
C SER A 43 19.13 -0.71 -6.88
N LYS A 44 19.63 -1.96 -6.74
CA LYS A 44 20.97 -2.38 -7.13
C LYS A 44 20.98 -3.67 -7.97
N ASP A 45 19.82 -4.15 -8.37
CA ASP A 45 19.64 -5.43 -9.08
C ASP A 45 19.34 -5.27 -10.57
N GLY A 46 19.44 -4.04 -11.11
CA GLY A 46 19.04 -3.69 -12.47
C GLY A 46 17.67 -3.08 -12.60
N SER A 47 16.88 -3.01 -11.53
CA SER A 47 15.53 -2.39 -11.55
C SER A 47 15.58 -0.93 -11.97
N ARG A 48 16.54 -0.15 -11.44
CA ARG A 48 16.71 1.28 -11.74
C ARG A 48 17.01 1.53 -13.20
N GLU A 49 17.91 0.74 -13.78
CA GLU A 49 18.30 0.83 -15.18
C GLU A 49 17.13 0.51 -16.10
N LEU A 50 16.32 -0.50 -15.77
CA LEU A 50 15.10 -0.81 -16.50
C LEU A 50 14.08 0.34 -16.44
N LEU A 51 13.89 0.96 -15.27
CA LEU A 51 12.98 2.10 -15.10
C LEU A 51 13.44 3.34 -15.89
N GLN A 52 14.74 3.60 -15.96
CA GLN A 52 15.28 4.73 -16.71
C GLN A 52 15.32 4.49 -18.24
N GLY A 53 15.31 3.22 -18.65
CA GLY A 53 15.41 2.79 -20.05
C GLY A 53 14.11 2.18 -20.58
N GLU A 54 14.11 0.86 -20.71
CA GLU A 54 13.10 0.08 -21.41
C GLU A 54 11.68 0.25 -20.88
N LEU A 55 11.51 0.34 -19.57
CA LEU A 55 10.20 0.43 -18.92
C LEU A 55 9.66 1.86 -18.82
N ARG A 56 10.44 2.88 -19.22
CA ARG A 56 10.05 4.29 -19.11
C ARG A 56 8.67 4.62 -19.73
N PRO A 57 8.24 4.03 -20.85
CA PRO A 57 6.92 4.28 -21.44
C PRO A 57 5.74 3.72 -20.62
N LEU A 58 5.96 2.85 -19.66
CA LEU A 58 4.90 2.16 -18.92
C LEU A 58 4.35 2.95 -17.70
N PHE A 59 4.97 4.08 -17.34
CA PHE A 59 4.55 4.88 -16.20
C PHE A 59 4.74 6.39 -16.47
N ASP A 60 4.10 7.24 -15.66
CA ASP A 60 4.06 8.69 -15.90
C ASP A 60 5.20 9.41 -15.19
N LYS A 61 5.47 9.05 -13.93
CA LYS A 61 6.50 9.70 -13.09
C LYS A 61 7.49 8.68 -12.54
N LEU A 62 8.79 9.02 -12.58
CA LEU A 62 9.86 8.28 -11.90
C LEU A 62 10.55 9.19 -10.90
N ILE A 63 10.64 8.74 -9.65
CA ILE A 63 11.38 9.42 -8.61
C ILE A 63 12.44 8.47 -8.09
N LEU A 64 13.68 8.94 -8.04
CA LEU A 64 14.82 8.14 -7.65
C LEU A 64 15.35 8.63 -6.29
N HIS A 65 15.47 7.73 -5.33
CA HIS A 65 16.16 8.01 -4.08
C HIS A 65 17.67 7.78 -4.23
N ASP A 66 18.49 8.64 -3.65
CA ASP A 66 19.96 8.50 -3.67
C ASP A 66 20.47 7.38 -2.75
N ARG A 67 19.66 7.00 -1.77
CA ARG A 67 19.93 5.91 -0.83
C ARG A 67 18.65 5.20 -0.46
N ASN A 68 18.75 3.92 -0.06
CA ASN A 68 17.60 3.19 0.49
C ASN A 68 17.11 3.85 1.78
N GLN A 69 15.86 4.27 1.80
CA GLN A 69 15.18 4.93 2.91
C GLN A 69 14.04 4.07 3.47
N GLY A 70 13.65 3.01 2.77
CA GLY A 70 12.60 2.06 3.12
C GLY A 70 11.24 2.35 2.47
N LYS A 71 10.36 1.33 2.46
CA LYS A 71 9.05 1.36 1.79
C LYS A 71 8.21 2.59 2.20
N GLY A 72 8.08 2.87 3.50
CA GLY A 72 7.32 4.03 3.97
C GLY A 72 7.84 5.35 3.42
N ALA A 73 9.17 5.54 3.35
CA ALA A 73 9.75 6.75 2.77
C ALA A 73 9.47 6.88 1.26
N ALA A 74 9.52 5.77 0.52
CA ALA A 74 9.13 5.75 -0.89
C ALA A 74 7.65 6.09 -1.08
N LEU A 75 6.77 5.58 -0.20
CA LEU A 75 5.34 5.91 -0.20
C LEU A 75 5.12 7.41 0.08
N HIS A 76 5.78 7.98 1.09
CA HIS A 76 5.67 9.42 1.38
C HIS A 76 6.07 10.27 0.18
N THR A 77 7.15 9.89 -0.52
CA THR A 77 7.60 10.57 -1.74
C THR A 77 6.54 10.46 -2.84
N GLY A 78 5.98 9.27 -3.06
CA GLY A 78 4.95 9.02 -4.04
C GLY A 78 3.64 9.78 -3.74
N PHE A 79 3.18 9.78 -2.50
CA PHE A 79 1.97 10.51 -2.08
C PHE A 79 2.07 12.00 -2.35
N LYS A 80 3.23 12.63 -2.07
CA LYS A 80 3.46 14.05 -2.37
C LYS A 80 3.39 14.36 -3.87
N ALA A 81 3.78 13.41 -4.72
CA ALA A 81 3.78 13.57 -6.17
C ALA A 81 2.43 13.24 -6.83
N ALA A 82 1.50 12.63 -6.09
CA ALA A 82 0.18 12.24 -6.57
C ALA A 82 -0.69 13.44 -6.91
N THR A 83 -1.38 13.37 -8.07
CA THR A 83 -2.28 14.42 -8.55
C THR A 83 -3.71 13.92 -8.76
N GLY A 84 -3.94 12.60 -8.75
CA GLY A 84 -5.25 11.98 -8.91
C GLY A 84 -6.21 12.28 -7.76
N ALA A 85 -7.51 12.15 -8.00
CA ALA A 85 -8.53 12.31 -6.96
C ALA A 85 -8.36 11.27 -5.85
N TYR A 86 -7.97 10.07 -6.20
CA TYR A 86 -7.69 8.95 -5.29
C TYR A 86 -6.25 8.50 -5.41
N VAL A 87 -5.72 7.90 -4.33
CA VAL A 87 -4.36 7.39 -4.26
C VAL A 87 -4.38 5.95 -3.76
N VAL A 88 -3.72 5.05 -4.46
CA VAL A 88 -3.54 3.64 -4.07
C VAL A 88 -2.07 3.28 -4.02
N VAL A 89 -1.71 2.37 -3.13
CA VAL A 89 -0.38 1.75 -3.10
C VAL A 89 -0.43 0.43 -3.86
N GLN A 90 0.54 0.21 -4.75
CA GLN A 90 0.76 -1.05 -5.47
C GLN A 90 2.18 -1.54 -5.22
N ASP A 91 2.34 -2.63 -4.48
CA ASP A 91 3.65 -3.26 -4.33
C ASP A 91 4.13 -3.87 -5.66
N ALA A 92 5.45 -3.77 -5.90
CA ALA A 92 6.06 -4.24 -7.15
C ALA A 92 6.24 -5.77 -7.24
N ASP A 93 5.72 -6.53 -6.29
CA ASP A 93 6.04 -7.94 -6.03
C ASP A 93 5.01 -8.96 -6.56
N LEU A 94 3.95 -8.52 -7.22
CA LEU A 94 2.86 -9.34 -7.79
C LEU A 94 2.02 -10.11 -6.75
N GLU A 95 2.12 -9.80 -5.45
CA GLU A 95 1.28 -10.44 -4.43
C GLU A 95 -0.17 -9.97 -4.50
N TYR A 96 -0.38 -8.70 -4.93
CA TYR A 96 -1.68 -8.06 -5.12
C TYR A 96 -1.97 -7.85 -6.60
N ASP A 97 -3.24 -7.96 -6.98
CA ASP A 97 -3.69 -7.87 -8.38
C ASP A 97 -4.28 -6.49 -8.69
N PRO A 98 -3.68 -5.66 -9.57
CA PRO A 98 -4.21 -4.35 -9.93
C PRO A 98 -5.62 -4.36 -10.54
N ARG A 99 -6.09 -5.50 -11.05
CA ARG A 99 -7.46 -5.67 -11.57
C ARG A 99 -8.53 -5.52 -10.48
N GLU A 100 -8.13 -5.50 -9.21
CA GLU A 100 -9.01 -5.22 -8.07
C GLU A 100 -9.29 -3.70 -7.89
N PHE A 101 -8.56 -2.80 -8.55
CA PHE A 101 -8.74 -1.35 -8.37
C PHE A 101 -10.16 -0.85 -8.64
N PRO A 102 -10.87 -1.28 -9.70
CA PRO A 102 -12.25 -0.84 -9.92
C PRO A 102 -13.18 -1.16 -8.73
N LYS A 103 -12.99 -2.32 -8.12
CA LYS A 103 -13.76 -2.78 -6.96
C LYS A 103 -13.43 -1.98 -5.69
N LEU A 104 -12.14 -1.67 -5.48
CA LEU A 104 -11.70 -0.83 -4.37
C LEU A 104 -12.17 0.62 -4.52
N LEU A 105 -12.26 1.13 -5.75
CA LEU A 105 -12.74 2.47 -6.04
C LEU A 105 -14.27 2.62 -5.93
N ALA A 106 -15.04 1.53 -6.03
CA ALA A 106 -16.49 1.60 -6.08
C ALA A 106 -17.12 2.35 -4.89
N PRO A 107 -16.78 2.11 -3.61
CA PRO A 107 -17.35 2.86 -2.49
C PRO A 107 -16.91 4.33 -2.49
N LEU A 108 -15.71 4.65 -2.98
CA LEU A 108 -15.22 6.03 -3.10
C LEU A 108 -15.98 6.81 -4.18
N ARG A 109 -16.20 6.18 -5.34
CA ARG A 109 -16.98 6.73 -6.46
C ARG A 109 -18.44 6.97 -6.08
N ALA A 110 -19.03 6.07 -5.28
CA ALA A 110 -20.37 6.22 -4.75
C ALA A 110 -20.47 7.34 -3.69
N GLY A 111 -19.35 7.91 -3.24
CA GLY A 111 -19.32 8.89 -2.16
C GLY A 111 -19.65 8.32 -0.77
N GLU A 112 -19.60 7.00 -0.62
CA GLU A 112 -19.89 6.30 0.64
C GLU A 112 -18.66 6.22 1.54
N ALA A 113 -17.46 6.08 0.94
CA ALA A 113 -16.19 5.97 1.64
C ALA A 113 -15.25 7.16 1.39
N ASP A 114 -14.38 7.40 2.33
CA ASP A 114 -13.25 8.31 2.21
C ASP A 114 -11.92 7.54 2.09
N VAL A 115 -11.89 6.32 2.64
CA VAL A 115 -10.78 5.38 2.53
C VAL A 115 -11.34 3.96 2.39
N VAL A 116 -10.70 3.14 1.54
CA VAL A 116 -11.04 1.73 1.35
C VAL A 116 -9.83 0.85 1.58
N PHE A 117 -9.96 -0.14 2.46
CA PHE A 117 -8.96 -1.19 2.69
C PHE A 117 -9.33 -2.44 1.91
N GLY A 118 -8.37 -3.02 1.19
CA GLY A 118 -8.52 -4.34 0.59
C GLY A 118 -8.16 -5.41 1.61
N SER A 119 -9.13 -6.20 2.07
CA SER A 119 -8.87 -7.25 3.06
C SER A 119 -8.61 -8.60 2.39
N ARG A 120 -7.52 -9.26 2.78
CA ARG A 120 -7.18 -10.64 2.41
C ARG A 120 -8.00 -11.68 3.18
N PHE A 121 -8.78 -11.25 4.17
CA PHE A 121 -9.51 -12.12 5.09
C PHE A 121 -11.04 -12.00 5.00
N LEU A 122 -11.55 -11.05 4.25
CA LEU A 122 -12.98 -11.02 3.90
C LEU A 122 -13.29 -12.13 2.89
N THR A 123 -14.47 -12.71 3.02
CA THR A 123 -14.93 -13.85 2.23
C THR A 123 -15.24 -13.48 0.78
N GLY A 124 -15.18 -14.48 -0.11
CA GLY A 124 -15.60 -14.37 -1.51
C GLY A 124 -14.46 -14.28 -2.53
N GLU A 125 -13.23 -14.06 -2.10
CA GLU A 125 -12.07 -13.97 -3.01
C GLU A 125 -11.07 -15.11 -2.80
N THR A 126 -10.38 -15.45 -3.89
CA THR A 126 -9.34 -16.49 -3.85
C THR A 126 -8.08 -15.98 -3.18
N ARG A 127 -7.55 -16.73 -2.25
CA ARG A 127 -6.26 -16.42 -1.63
C ARG A 127 -5.39 -17.67 -1.54
N ARG A 128 -4.08 -17.49 -1.68
CA ARG A 128 -3.12 -18.55 -1.37
C ARG A 128 -3.14 -18.80 0.14
N VAL A 129 -3.28 -20.05 0.56
CA VAL A 129 -3.18 -20.43 1.98
C VAL A 129 -1.74 -20.21 2.44
N LEU A 130 -1.57 -19.33 3.42
CA LEU A 130 -0.26 -18.97 3.98
C LEU A 130 0.04 -19.76 5.26
N TYR A 131 1.23 -19.50 5.81
CA TYR A 131 1.67 -20.10 7.06
C TYR A 131 0.78 -19.66 8.24
N PHE A 132 0.36 -20.62 9.06
CA PHE A 132 -0.52 -20.38 10.21
C PHE A 132 0.00 -19.29 11.16
N TRP A 133 1.29 -19.32 11.49
CA TRP A 133 1.89 -18.35 12.40
C TRP A 133 1.90 -16.91 11.83
N HIS A 134 2.04 -16.76 10.53
CA HIS A 134 1.92 -15.43 9.89
C HIS A 134 0.48 -14.92 9.95
N TYR A 135 -0.49 -15.80 9.77
CA TYR A 135 -1.90 -15.44 9.93
C TYR A 135 -2.19 -15.00 11.37
N LEU A 136 -1.73 -15.76 12.36
CA LEU A 136 -1.94 -15.46 13.77
C LEU A 136 -1.27 -14.13 14.17
N ALA A 137 -0.04 -13.89 13.73
CA ALA A 137 0.66 -12.62 13.96
C ALA A 137 -0.09 -11.43 13.32
N ASN A 138 -0.57 -11.57 12.08
CA ASN A 138 -1.37 -10.54 11.42
C ASN A 138 -2.67 -10.26 12.20
N LYS A 139 -3.39 -11.31 12.62
CA LYS A 139 -4.61 -11.15 13.43
C LYS A 139 -4.35 -10.45 14.76
N PHE A 140 -3.23 -10.77 15.43
CA PHE A 140 -2.85 -10.11 16.67
C PHE A 140 -2.54 -8.63 16.46
N LEU A 141 -1.77 -8.27 15.42
CA LEU A 141 -1.45 -6.87 15.09
C LEU A 141 -2.72 -6.09 14.70
N THR A 142 -3.59 -6.70 13.90
CA THR A 142 -4.88 -6.11 13.52
C THR A 142 -5.76 -5.87 14.74
N LEU A 143 -5.92 -6.87 15.62
CA LEU A 143 -6.71 -6.73 16.86
C LEU A 143 -6.14 -5.62 17.75
N SER A 144 -4.82 -5.60 17.95
CA SER A 144 -4.15 -4.56 18.73
C SER A 144 -4.40 -3.16 18.15
N THR A 145 -4.34 -3.02 16.83
CA THR A 145 -4.64 -1.74 16.15
C THR A 145 -6.11 -1.35 16.33
N ASN A 146 -7.04 -2.29 16.18
CA ASN A 146 -8.48 -2.06 16.38
C ASN A 146 -8.81 -1.54 17.78
N VAL A 147 -8.16 -2.11 18.82
CA VAL A 147 -8.33 -1.67 20.23
C VAL A 147 -7.96 -0.19 20.38
N PHE A 148 -6.87 0.28 19.78
CA PHE A 148 -6.44 1.67 19.93
C PHE A 148 -7.09 2.65 18.95
N SER A 149 -7.51 2.18 17.78
CA SER A 149 -8.15 3.01 16.74
C SER A 149 -9.67 3.10 16.90
N ASN A 150 -10.29 2.17 17.62
CA ASN A 150 -11.74 1.95 17.63
C ASN A 150 -12.32 1.70 16.22
N LEU A 151 -11.48 1.21 15.30
CA LEU A 151 -11.92 0.67 14.02
C LEU A 151 -12.13 -0.84 14.14
N ASN A 152 -12.97 -1.41 13.29
CA ASN A 152 -13.19 -2.86 13.24
C ASN A 152 -12.72 -3.40 11.89
N VAL A 153 -11.46 -3.13 11.53
CA VAL A 153 -10.89 -3.66 10.28
C VAL A 153 -10.49 -5.12 10.45
N SER A 154 -10.61 -5.89 9.39
CA SER A 154 -10.27 -7.32 9.39
C SER A 154 -8.80 -7.60 9.01
N ASP A 155 -8.14 -6.64 8.32
CA ASP A 155 -6.77 -6.76 7.81
C ASP A 155 -6.04 -5.41 7.79
N MET A 156 -5.43 -5.02 8.91
CA MET A 156 -4.67 -3.78 9.02
C MET A 156 -3.38 -3.78 8.19
N GLU A 157 -2.73 -4.93 8.07
CA GLU A 157 -1.43 -5.10 7.38
C GLU A 157 -1.54 -5.18 5.84
N THR A 158 -2.75 -5.00 5.28
CA THR A 158 -2.93 -5.01 3.82
C THR A 158 -2.18 -3.85 3.17
N CYS A 159 -1.51 -4.11 2.04
CA CYS A 159 -0.93 -3.05 1.22
C CYS A 159 -2.03 -2.24 0.50
N TYR A 160 -3.10 -2.93 0.04
CA TYR A 160 -4.18 -2.26 -0.68
C TYR A 160 -5.01 -1.37 0.22
N LYS A 161 -4.64 -0.10 0.24
CA LYS A 161 -5.41 0.99 0.83
C LYS A 161 -5.59 2.08 -0.21
N VAL A 162 -6.83 2.45 -0.48
CA VAL A 162 -7.18 3.54 -1.40
C VAL A 162 -7.70 4.71 -0.58
N PHE A 163 -7.13 5.87 -0.80
CA PHE A 163 -7.44 7.09 -0.06
C PHE A 163 -7.97 8.18 -0.99
N ARG A 164 -8.85 9.05 -0.51
CA ARG A 164 -8.95 10.39 -1.08
C ARG A 164 -7.59 11.07 -0.95
N ARG A 165 -7.12 11.73 -2.02
CA ARG A 165 -5.78 12.35 -2.04
C ARG A 165 -5.55 13.32 -0.88
N GLU A 166 -6.53 14.17 -0.60
CA GLU A 166 -6.44 15.18 0.46
C GLU A 166 -6.21 14.54 1.85
N ILE A 167 -6.75 13.37 2.10
CA ILE A 167 -6.56 12.64 3.37
C ILE A 167 -5.11 12.19 3.51
N ILE A 168 -4.59 11.47 2.53
CA ILE A 168 -3.24 10.89 2.65
C ILE A 168 -2.15 11.97 2.55
N GLN A 169 -2.35 13.02 1.75
CA GLN A 169 -1.41 14.13 1.66
C GLN A 169 -1.44 15.03 2.89
N GLY A 170 -2.60 15.19 3.53
CA GLY A 170 -2.74 15.96 4.79
C GLY A 170 -2.26 15.21 6.03
N MET A 171 -1.97 13.91 5.93
CA MET A 171 -1.58 13.09 7.07
C MET A 171 -0.06 13.20 7.34
N PRO A 172 0.38 13.61 8.55
CA PRO A 172 1.80 13.73 8.89
C PRO A 172 2.41 12.34 9.15
N LEU A 173 2.79 11.62 8.08
CA LEU A 173 3.40 10.30 8.16
C LEU A 173 4.91 10.39 8.44
N THR A 174 5.42 9.54 9.32
CA THR A 174 6.81 9.56 9.80
C THR A 174 7.55 8.23 9.65
N GLU A 175 6.82 7.10 9.62
CA GLU A 175 7.43 5.77 9.53
C GLU A 175 8.01 5.51 8.13
N LYS A 176 9.30 5.19 8.09
CA LYS A 176 10.05 5.04 6.82
C LYS A 176 10.07 3.61 6.28
N ARG A 177 9.70 2.62 7.09
CA ARG A 177 9.73 1.18 6.74
C ARG A 177 8.34 0.56 6.89
N PHE A 178 8.26 -0.67 7.42
CA PHE A 178 7.03 -1.45 7.61
C PHE A 178 6.19 -1.02 8.84
N GLY A 179 6.43 0.17 9.40
CA GLY A 179 5.54 0.79 10.38
C GLY A 179 4.46 1.66 9.75
N PHE A 180 4.44 1.77 8.41
CA PHE A 180 3.49 2.59 7.68
C PHE A 180 2.04 2.13 7.90
N GLU A 181 1.75 0.83 7.79
CA GLU A 181 0.41 0.27 7.87
C GLU A 181 -0.27 0.57 9.23
N PRO A 182 0.36 0.29 10.40
CA PRO A 182 -0.21 0.69 11.68
C PRO A 182 -0.24 2.21 11.89
N GLU A 183 0.78 2.97 11.44
CA GLU A 183 0.78 4.42 11.55
C GLU A 183 -0.41 5.05 10.82
N VAL A 184 -0.60 4.70 9.55
CA VAL A 184 -1.66 5.28 8.73
C VAL A 184 -3.04 4.91 9.28
N THR A 185 -3.23 3.67 9.73
CA THR A 185 -4.51 3.21 10.29
C THR A 185 -4.88 3.96 11.58
N LEU A 186 -3.92 4.12 12.49
CA LEU A 186 -4.13 4.81 13.75
C LEU A 186 -4.31 6.33 13.58
N LYS A 187 -3.60 6.95 12.63
CA LYS A 187 -3.80 8.37 12.32
C LYS A 187 -5.10 8.63 11.59
N LEU A 188 -5.48 7.73 10.69
CA LEU A 188 -6.77 7.78 9.99
C LEU A 188 -7.95 7.79 10.97
N SER A 189 -7.93 6.93 12.00
CA SER A 189 -9.02 6.84 12.98
C SER A 189 -9.23 8.13 13.79
N ARG A 190 -8.32 9.08 13.74
CA ARG A 190 -8.42 10.37 14.43
C ARG A 190 -9.01 11.49 13.57
N ILE A 191 -9.25 11.22 12.30
CA ILE A 191 -9.88 12.20 11.41
C ILE A 191 -11.38 12.19 11.69
N PRO A 192 -11.96 13.30 12.17
CA PRO A 192 -13.38 13.33 12.49
C PRO A 192 -14.26 13.01 11.28
N GLY A 193 -15.20 12.09 11.43
CA GLY A 193 -16.16 11.75 10.40
C GLY A 193 -15.61 10.95 9.22
N VAL A 194 -14.34 10.49 9.25
CA VAL A 194 -13.77 9.65 8.19
C VAL A 194 -14.53 8.33 8.08
N ARG A 195 -14.90 7.97 6.86
CA ARG A 195 -15.61 6.73 6.54
C ARG A 195 -14.65 5.72 5.93
N VAL A 196 -14.34 4.68 6.68
CA VAL A 196 -13.45 3.58 6.26
C VAL A 196 -14.27 2.38 5.87
N TYR A 197 -14.06 1.85 4.68
CA TYR A 197 -14.72 0.65 4.18
C TYR A 197 -13.68 -0.45 3.95
N GLU A 198 -14.10 -1.70 4.01
CA GLU A 198 -13.29 -2.85 3.61
C GLU A 198 -13.93 -3.57 2.42
N VAL A 199 -13.07 -4.02 1.49
CA VAL A 199 -13.45 -4.82 0.32
C VAL A 199 -12.57 -6.06 0.29
N GLY A 200 -13.15 -7.26 0.15
CA GLY A 200 -12.39 -8.50 0.00
C GLY A 200 -11.57 -8.48 -1.28
N ILE A 201 -10.31 -8.91 -1.20
CA ILE A 201 -9.39 -8.95 -2.35
C ILE A 201 -8.73 -10.32 -2.48
N SER A 202 -8.33 -10.66 -3.70
CA SER A 202 -7.47 -11.82 -3.95
C SER A 202 -6.04 -11.56 -3.45
N TYR A 203 -5.33 -12.64 -3.07
CA TYR A 203 -3.96 -12.51 -2.58
C TYR A 203 -3.10 -13.72 -2.93
N ARG A 204 -1.93 -13.46 -3.50
CA ARG A 204 -0.97 -14.47 -3.97
C ARG A 204 0.36 -14.34 -3.23
N GLY A 205 0.33 -14.46 -1.89
CA GLY A 205 1.52 -14.29 -1.07
C GLY A 205 2.70 -15.14 -1.51
N ARG A 206 3.91 -14.57 -1.46
CA ARG A 206 5.19 -15.25 -1.76
C ARG A 206 5.66 -16.08 -0.57
N THR A 207 6.35 -17.18 -0.86
CA THR A 207 7.15 -17.91 0.12
C THR A 207 8.51 -17.22 0.34
N TYR A 208 9.26 -17.67 1.35
CA TYR A 208 10.62 -17.17 1.57
C TYR A 208 11.55 -17.49 0.39
N GLU A 209 11.37 -18.65 -0.25
CA GLU A 209 12.10 -19.07 -1.47
C GLU A 209 11.75 -18.20 -2.66
N GLU A 210 10.52 -17.70 -2.73
CA GLU A 210 10.04 -16.75 -3.74
C GLU A 210 10.43 -15.29 -3.43
N GLY A 211 11.23 -15.04 -2.37
CA GLY A 211 11.80 -13.72 -2.07
C GLY A 211 10.97 -12.85 -1.12
N LYS A 212 10.19 -13.44 -0.23
CA LYS A 212 9.48 -12.69 0.83
C LYS A 212 10.47 -11.94 1.71
N LYS A 213 10.31 -10.61 1.81
CA LYS A 213 11.24 -9.70 2.49
C LYS A 213 10.88 -9.43 3.95
N ILE A 214 9.61 -9.66 4.35
CA ILE A 214 9.09 -9.35 5.69
C ILE A 214 9.51 -10.44 6.68
N GLY A 215 10.07 -10.04 7.83
CA GLY A 215 10.51 -10.93 8.88
C GLY A 215 9.94 -10.59 10.27
N TRP A 216 10.29 -11.37 11.30
CA TRP A 216 9.81 -11.16 12.67
C TRP A 216 10.14 -9.77 13.25
N LYS A 217 11.27 -9.15 12.83
CA LYS A 217 11.67 -7.79 13.24
C LYS A 217 10.67 -6.74 12.80
N ASP A 218 10.02 -6.94 11.66
CA ASP A 218 9.00 -6.03 11.14
C ASP A 218 7.73 -6.13 11.97
N GLY A 219 7.36 -7.33 12.45
CA GLY A 219 6.26 -7.51 13.40
C GLY A 219 6.50 -6.80 14.73
N VAL A 220 7.72 -6.88 15.28
CA VAL A 220 8.10 -6.13 16.50
C VAL A 220 8.02 -4.62 16.24
N ARG A 221 8.47 -4.16 15.06
CA ARG A 221 8.35 -2.75 14.68
C ARG A 221 6.90 -2.30 14.57
N ALA A 222 6.03 -3.12 13.96
CA ALA A 222 4.61 -2.83 13.86
C ALA A 222 3.98 -2.68 15.26
N LEU A 223 4.28 -3.58 16.19
CA LEU A 223 3.80 -3.48 17.58
C LEU A 223 4.28 -2.20 18.26
N TYR A 224 5.56 -1.85 18.08
CA TYR A 224 6.09 -0.57 18.57
C TYR A 224 5.30 0.62 17.99
N CYS A 225 5.01 0.62 16.69
CA CYS A 225 4.23 1.67 16.05
C CYS A 225 2.79 1.73 16.58
N ILE A 226 2.17 0.58 16.85
CA ILE A 226 0.84 0.50 17.45
C ILE A 226 0.84 1.18 18.84
N LEU A 227 1.84 0.89 19.68
CA LEU A 227 1.96 1.52 20.98
C LEU A 227 2.28 3.03 20.86
N LYS A 228 3.20 3.40 19.99
CA LYS A 228 3.62 4.79 19.75
C LYS A 228 2.45 5.66 19.31
N TYR A 229 1.74 5.24 18.28
CA TYR A 229 0.65 6.02 17.71
C TYR A 229 -0.71 5.76 18.36
N GLY A 230 -0.94 4.56 18.88
CA GLY A 230 -2.19 4.18 19.52
C GLY A 230 -2.26 4.69 20.98
N LEU A 231 -1.35 4.24 21.81
CA LEU A 231 -1.36 4.54 23.25
C LEU A 231 -0.77 5.92 23.58
N LEU A 232 0.44 6.20 23.08
CA LEU A 232 1.15 7.46 23.41
C LEU A 232 0.67 8.64 22.54
N ARG A 233 -0.09 8.38 21.48
CA ARG A 233 -0.65 9.38 20.55
C ARG A 233 0.42 10.36 20.01
N LEU A 234 1.66 9.89 19.85
CA LEU A 234 2.75 10.69 19.30
C LEU A 234 2.53 10.92 17.80
N ASN A 235 2.84 12.13 17.33
CA ASN A 235 2.72 12.54 15.92
C ASN A 235 3.98 12.20 15.13
#